data_70c33ead03e9ff6ff4a3a915432c0c43
#
_entry.id   70c33ead03e9ff6ff4a3a915432c0c43
#
_cell.length_a   1.000
_cell.length_b   1.000
_cell.length_c   1.000
_cell.angle_alpha   90.00
_cell.angle_beta   90.00
_cell.angle_gamma   90.00
#
_symmetry.space_group_name_H-M   'P 1'
#
loop_
_entity.id
_entity.type
_entity.pdbx_description
1 polymer ?
#
loop_
_entity_poly.entity_id
_entity_poly.type
_entity_poly.pdbx_seq_one_letter_code
_entity_poly.pdbx_strand_id
1 'polypeptide(L)'
;LHGARELCGREWESDEVLREVLKDRDFYDTSGGGLTLSGGEPLAQFLFARELLQKAHSAGLHTALETCGYAPAGQLEEIAGWTDLFLYDYKETDPILHRDFTGVGNRLILENLALLGRLGKPVILRCPIVPGCNDRPDHFAAIAALANAHPTHERVELAPYPSFGEQ
;
A
#
# COMPACT_ATOMS: atom_id res chain seq x y z
N LEU A 1 12.93 -28.25 15.36
CA LEU A 1 12.76 -26.95 14.67
C LEU A 1 13.58 -25.89 15.43
N HIS A 2 14.91 -26.02 15.42
CA HIS A 2 15.78 -25.11 16.17
C HIS A 2 16.40 -24.11 15.18
N GLY A 3 16.20 -22.80 15.42
CA GLY A 3 16.87 -21.73 14.70
C GLY A 3 16.29 -21.34 13.33
N ALA A 4 15.08 -21.79 12.97
CA ALA A 4 14.48 -21.45 11.67
C ALA A 4 13.77 -20.06 11.64
N ARG A 5 13.69 -19.38 12.78
CA ARG A 5 13.14 -18.02 12.89
C ARG A 5 14.04 -17.19 13.77
N GLU A 6 14.52 -16.10 13.23
CA GLU A 6 15.28 -15.07 13.95
C GLU A 6 14.48 -13.77 13.86
N LEU A 7 14.48 -13.00 14.95
CA LEU A 7 13.90 -11.65 14.92
C LEU A 7 14.81 -10.77 14.07
N CYS A 8 14.36 -10.45 12.86
CA CYS A 8 15.08 -9.61 11.93
C CYS A 8 14.49 -8.20 11.98
N GLY A 9 15.19 -7.30 12.62
CA GLY A 9 14.76 -5.92 12.76
C GLY A 9 15.16 -5.32 14.10
N ARG A 10 15.03 -4.02 14.20
CA ARG A 10 15.25 -3.24 15.41
C ARG A 10 14.13 -2.20 15.56
N GLU A 11 13.93 -1.76 16.78
CA GLU A 11 13.07 -0.60 17.03
C GLU A 11 13.77 0.67 16.57
N TRP A 12 12.99 1.54 15.93
CA TRP A 12 13.42 2.84 15.46
C TRP A 12 12.43 3.91 15.88
N GLU A 13 12.96 5.06 16.26
CA GLU A 13 12.15 6.27 16.38
C GLU A 13 11.97 6.93 15.00
N SER A 14 10.83 7.58 14.80
CA SER A 14 10.50 8.24 13.52
C SER A 14 11.54 9.29 13.10
N ASP A 15 12.15 10.01 14.06
CA ASP A 15 13.22 10.98 13.81
C ASP A 15 14.52 10.31 13.34
N GLU A 16 14.79 9.09 13.79
CA GLU A 16 15.95 8.35 13.33
C GLU A 16 15.76 7.90 11.88
N VAL A 17 14.57 7.37 11.55
CA VAL A 17 14.23 6.99 10.19
C VAL A 17 14.27 8.19 9.26
N LEU A 18 13.69 9.32 9.65
CA LEU A 18 13.70 10.53 8.83
C LEU A 18 15.14 11.01 8.56
N ARG A 19 16.02 10.96 9.56
CA ARG A 19 17.44 11.34 9.36
C ARG A 19 18.15 10.44 8.35
N GLU A 20 17.83 9.14 8.33
CA GLU A 20 18.38 8.24 7.31
C GLU A 20 17.83 8.57 5.91
N VAL A 21 16.52 8.77 5.80
CA VAL A 21 15.85 9.14 4.54
C VAL A 21 16.43 10.44 3.98
N LEU A 22 16.66 11.44 4.81
CA LEU A 22 17.17 12.74 4.38
C LEU A 22 18.63 12.74 3.90
N LYS A 23 19.37 11.65 4.09
CA LYS A 23 20.71 11.52 3.49
C LYS A 23 20.68 11.48 1.96
N ASP A 24 19.56 11.04 1.39
CA ASP A 24 19.36 10.96 -0.05
C ASP A 24 18.60 12.17 -0.63
N ARG A 25 18.54 13.27 0.12
CA ARG A 25 17.79 14.49 -0.22
C ARG A 25 18.06 14.99 -1.63
N ASP A 26 19.34 15.07 -2.03
CA ASP A 26 19.75 15.60 -3.34
C ASP A 26 19.19 14.75 -4.50
N PHE A 27 19.05 13.43 -4.27
CA PHE A 27 18.42 12.53 -5.25
C PHE A 27 16.91 12.75 -5.33
N TYR A 28 16.24 12.97 -4.20
CA TYR A 28 14.80 13.26 -4.19
C TYR A 28 14.48 14.60 -4.85
N ASP A 29 15.25 15.61 -4.57
CA ASP A 29 15.09 16.96 -5.17
C ASP A 29 15.29 16.93 -6.70
N THR A 30 16.15 16.03 -7.20
CA THR A 30 16.39 15.87 -8.64
C THR A 30 15.33 15.01 -9.33
N SER A 31 14.85 13.96 -8.68
CA SER A 31 13.93 12.96 -9.29
C SER A 31 12.45 13.27 -9.04
N GLY A 32 12.13 14.16 -8.09
CA GLY A 32 10.78 14.31 -7.56
C GLY A 32 10.34 13.12 -6.69
N GLY A 33 11.31 12.32 -6.22
CA GLY A 33 11.08 11.16 -5.35
C GLY A 33 10.88 11.54 -3.89
N GLY A 34 10.96 10.53 -3.01
CA GLY A 34 10.76 10.75 -1.59
C GLY A 34 10.66 9.46 -0.79
N LEU A 35 9.79 9.46 0.20
CA LEU A 35 9.58 8.34 1.10
C LEU A 35 8.38 7.50 0.70
N THR A 36 8.60 6.19 0.52
CA THR A 36 7.52 5.20 0.45
C THR A 36 7.51 4.36 1.72
N LEU A 37 6.42 4.38 2.45
CA LEU A 37 6.18 3.41 3.52
C LEU A 37 5.56 2.15 2.95
N SER A 38 6.21 1.04 3.19
CA SER A 38 5.83 -0.31 2.78
C SER A 38 6.18 -1.31 3.90
N GLY A 39 6.24 -2.59 3.60
CA GLY A 39 6.61 -3.65 4.56
C GLY A 39 5.52 -4.68 4.69
N GLY A 40 5.08 -5.01 5.91
CA GLY A 40 3.88 -5.82 6.11
C GLY A 40 2.63 -5.00 5.78
N GLU A 41 2.02 -4.40 6.80
CA GLU A 41 0.95 -3.41 6.62
C GLU A 41 1.30 -2.19 7.47
N PRO A 42 1.65 -1.05 6.88
CA PRO A 42 2.04 0.14 7.64
C PRO A 42 0.94 0.63 8.58
N LEU A 43 -0.33 0.47 8.20
CA LEU A 43 -1.47 0.86 9.04
C LEU A 43 -1.64 -0.03 10.30
N ALA A 44 -0.96 -1.18 10.37
CA ALA A 44 -0.87 -1.96 11.60
C ALA A 44 -0.04 -1.23 12.69
N GLN A 45 0.86 -0.33 12.27
CA GLN A 45 1.61 0.58 13.15
C GLN A 45 1.19 2.03 12.87
N PHE A 46 -0.11 2.29 12.89
CA PHE A 46 -0.71 3.55 12.45
C PHE A 46 -0.05 4.81 13.02
N LEU A 47 0.19 4.85 14.34
CA LEU A 47 0.76 6.05 14.99
C LEU A 47 2.17 6.35 14.47
N PHE A 48 2.99 5.32 14.31
CA PHE A 48 4.34 5.46 13.76
C PHE A 48 4.31 5.87 12.28
N ALA A 49 3.49 5.18 11.46
CA ALA A 49 3.35 5.48 10.04
C ALA A 49 2.87 6.92 9.81
N ARG A 50 1.85 7.36 10.55
CA ARG A 50 1.33 8.73 10.50
C ARG A 50 2.41 9.75 10.86
N GLU A 51 3.10 9.55 11.98
CA GLU A 51 4.14 10.47 12.45
C GLU A 51 5.28 10.60 11.44
N LEU A 52 5.74 9.47 10.90
CA LEU A 52 6.84 9.47 9.92
C LEU A 52 6.43 10.14 8.60
N LEU A 53 5.23 9.86 8.07
CA LEU A 53 4.71 10.52 6.87
C LEU A 53 4.53 12.01 7.08
N GLN A 54 3.98 12.42 8.23
CA GLN A 54 3.84 13.83 8.58
C GLN A 54 5.19 14.56 8.59
N LYS A 55 6.20 13.97 9.23
CA LYS A 55 7.56 14.54 9.29
C LYS A 55 8.20 14.61 7.91
N ALA A 56 8.09 13.55 7.10
CA ALA A 56 8.64 13.52 5.74
C ALA A 56 7.97 14.56 4.84
N HIS A 57 6.64 14.63 4.87
CA HIS A 57 5.86 15.62 4.12
C HIS A 57 6.24 17.07 4.56
N SER A 58 6.36 17.32 5.87
CA SER A 58 6.77 18.62 6.42
C SER A 58 8.20 18.98 6.04
N ALA A 59 9.05 17.99 5.79
CA ALA A 59 10.41 18.19 5.24
C ALA A 59 10.41 18.44 3.72
N GLY A 60 9.25 18.46 3.07
CA GLY A 60 9.11 18.68 1.63
C GLY A 60 9.43 17.48 0.77
N LEU A 61 9.40 16.26 1.32
CA LEU A 61 9.54 15.03 0.54
C LEU A 61 8.18 14.63 -0.02
N HIS A 62 8.18 14.07 -1.23
CA HIS A 62 7.03 13.34 -1.74
C HIS A 62 6.82 12.08 -0.88
N THR A 63 5.57 11.81 -0.49
CA THR A 63 5.23 10.72 0.41
C THR A 63 4.30 9.71 -0.27
N ALA A 64 4.65 8.43 -0.19
CA ALA A 64 3.81 7.35 -0.68
C ALA A 64 3.54 6.32 0.41
N LEU A 65 2.35 5.75 0.40
CA LEU A 65 1.94 4.69 1.31
C LEU A 65 1.48 3.47 0.52
N GLU A 66 2.16 2.34 0.73
CA GLU A 66 1.75 1.04 0.23
C GLU A 66 0.88 0.34 1.28
N THR A 67 -0.37 0.03 0.95
CA THR A 67 -1.33 -0.55 1.89
C THR A 67 -2.36 -1.41 1.19
N CYS A 68 -2.86 -2.44 1.87
CA CYS A 68 -4.05 -3.16 1.44
C CYS A 68 -5.36 -2.44 1.82
N GLY A 69 -5.30 -1.35 2.54
CA GLY A 69 -6.45 -0.57 2.96
C GLY A 69 -7.34 -1.23 4.00
N TYR A 70 -6.91 -2.31 4.64
CA TYR A 70 -7.68 -2.96 5.71
C TYR A 70 -7.41 -2.28 7.06
N ALA A 71 -7.97 -1.09 7.23
CA ALA A 71 -7.84 -0.27 8.43
C ALA A 71 -9.13 0.50 8.71
N PRO A 72 -9.35 0.98 9.93
CA PRO A 72 -10.46 1.89 10.23
C PRO A 72 -10.42 3.12 9.31
N ALA A 73 -11.58 3.50 8.73
CA ALA A 73 -11.68 4.60 7.77
C ALA A 73 -11.12 5.92 8.32
N GLY A 74 -11.32 6.21 9.61
CA GLY A 74 -10.77 7.42 10.24
C GLY A 74 -9.23 7.46 10.28
N GLN A 75 -8.57 6.30 10.40
CA GLN A 75 -7.11 6.23 10.31
C GLN A 75 -6.62 6.50 8.89
N LEU A 76 -7.31 5.93 7.89
CA LEU A 76 -6.98 6.17 6.49
C LEU A 76 -7.21 7.64 6.10
N GLU A 77 -8.30 8.26 6.57
CA GLU A 77 -8.60 9.67 6.34
C GLU A 77 -7.54 10.58 6.96
N GLU A 78 -7.12 10.30 8.20
CA GLU A 78 -6.09 11.07 8.89
C GLU A 78 -4.74 10.97 8.19
N ILE A 79 -4.30 9.75 7.82
CA ILE A 79 -2.99 9.55 7.18
C ILE A 79 -2.98 10.09 5.73
N ALA A 80 -4.13 10.14 5.07
CA ALA A 80 -4.25 10.72 3.74
C ALA A 80 -3.85 12.20 3.68
N GLY A 81 -3.97 12.94 4.79
CA GLY A 81 -3.48 14.31 4.90
C GLY A 81 -1.97 14.45 4.68
N TRP A 82 -1.21 13.38 4.89
CA TRP A 82 0.25 13.35 4.85
C TRP A 82 0.79 12.43 3.76
N THR A 83 -0.07 11.97 2.86
CA THR A 83 0.28 11.02 1.79
C THR A 83 -0.07 11.64 0.43
N ASP A 84 0.92 11.72 -0.46
CA ASP A 84 0.76 12.26 -1.81
C ASP A 84 0.29 11.18 -2.78
N LEU A 85 0.70 9.92 -2.58
CA LEU A 85 0.37 8.79 -3.46
C LEU A 85 0.07 7.53 -2.65
N PHE A 86 -1.00 6.84 -3.00
CA PHE A 86 -1.30 5.51 -2.47
C PHE A 86 -0.96 4.41 -3.47
N LEU A 87 -0.14 3.46 -3.06
CA LEU A 87 0.06 2.18 -3.74
C LEU A 87 -0.91 1.19 -3.08
N TYR A 88 -2.05 0.97 -3.73
CA TYR A 88 -3.18 0.29 -3.09
C TYR A 88 -3.30 -1.14 -3.59
N ASP A 89 -3.08 -2.09 -2.69
CA ASP A 89 -3.13 -3.52 -3.01
C ASP A 89 -4.57 -4.03 -3.14
N TYR A 90 -4.93 -4.51 -4.33
CA TYR A 90 -6.19 -5.17 -4.61
C TYR A 90 -5.96 -6.63 -5.01
N LYS A 91 -6.23 -7.55 -4.08
CA LYS A 91 -5.78 -8.94 -4.18
C LYS A 91 -6.79 -9.89 -4.82
N GLU A 92 -8.09 -9.68 -4.58
CA GLU A 92 -9.16 -10.53 -5.09
C GLU A 92 -10.49 -9.78 -5.11
N THR A 93 -11.29 -10.02 -6.15
CA THR A 93 -12.62 -9.40 -6.34
C THR A 93 -13.71 -10.12 -5.59
N ASP A 94 -13.72 -11.46 -5.65
CA ASP A 94 -14.71 -12.26 -4.98
C ASP A 94 -14.49 -12.20 -3.45
N PRO A 95 -15.51 -11.78 -2.67
CA PRO A 95 -15.35 -11.60 -1.23
C PRO A 95 -15.13 -12.91 -0.46
N ILE A 96 -15.56 -14.05 -1.00
CA ILE A 96 -15.36 -15.37 -0.38
C ILE A 96 -13.93 -15.79 -0.62
N LEU A 97 -13.46 -15.75 -1.87
CA LEU A 97 -12.08 -16.08 -2.23
C LEU A 97 -11.10 -15.12 -1.56
N HIS A 98 -11.42 -13.82 -1.48
CA HIS A 98 -10.60 -12.86 -0.75
C HIS A 98 -10.41 -13.28 0.71
N ARG A 99 -11.50 -13.71 1.37
CA ARG A 99 -11.43 -14.19 2.75
C ARG A 99 -10.62 -15.47 2.87
N ASP A 100 -10.77 -16.38 1.93
CA ASP A 100 -10.06 -17.67 1.93
C ASP A 100 -8.55 -17.46 1.75
N PHE A 101 -8.15 -16.48 0.92
CA PHE A 101 -6.73 -16.22 0.65
C PHE A 101 -6.07 -15.30 1.68
N THR A 102 -6.82 -14.36 2.29
CA THR A 102 -6.25 -13.32 3.14
C THR A 102 -6.71 -13.36 4.60
N GLY A 103 -7.72 -14.17 4.90
CA GLY A 103 -8.35 -14.24 6.23
C GLY A 103 -9.44 -13.19 6.49
N VAL A 104 -9.62 -12.20 5.60
CA VAL A 104 -10.60 -11.12 5.75
C VAL A 104 -11.38 -10.85 4.47
N GLY A 105 -12.59 -10.32 4.58
CA GLY A 105 -13.37 -9.90 3.41
C GLY A 105 -12.87 -8.56 2.83
N ASN A 106 -13.15 -8.32 1.55
CA ASN A 106 -12.70 -7.14 0.82
C ASN A 106 -13.60 -5.89 0.95
N ARG A 107 -14.74 -5.98 1.66
CA ARG A 107 -15.70 -4.86 1.76
C ARG A 107 -15.06 -3.58 2.31
N LEU A 108 -14.37 -3.67 3.43
CA LEU A 108 -13.70 -2.51 4.05
C LEU A 108 -12.61 -1.93 3.13
N ILE A 109 -11.88 -2.80 2.42
CA ILE A 109 -10.86 -2.42 1.45
C ILE A 109 -11.47 -1.57 0.33
N LEU A 110 -12.61 -2.01 -0.23
CA LEU A 110 -13.31 -1.27 -1.28
C LEU A 110 -13.94 0.04 -0.78
N GLU A 111 -14.51 0.05 0.43
CA GLU A 111 -15.03 1.26 1.07
C GLU A 111 -13.92 2.30 1.29
N ASN A 112 -12.74 1.86 1.72
CA ASN A 112 -11.56 2.70 1.92
C ASN A 112 -10.95 3.20 0.60
N LEU A 113 -10.92 2.39 -0.43
CA LEU A 113 -10.52 2.85 -1.77
C LEU A 113 -11.45 3.96 -2.28
N ALA A 114 -12.76 3.77 -2.13
CA ALA A 114 -13.74 4.80 -2.48
C ALA A 114 -13.60 6.07 -1.61
N LEU A 115 -13.19 5.95 -0.35
CA LEU A 115 -12.87 7.09 0.52
C LEU A 115 -11.70 7.89 -0.04
N LEU A 116 -10.59 7.24 -0.44
CA LEU A 116 -9.45 7.92 -1.07
C LEU A 116 -9.85 8.68 -2.33
N GLY A 117 -10.73 8.10 -3.15
CA GLY A 117 -11.30 8.78 -4.32
C GLY A 117 -12.09 10.04 -3.96
N ARG A 118 -12.92 9.99 -2.89
CA ARG A 118 -13.66 11.18 -2.40
C ARG A 118 -12.72 12.25 -1.83
N LEU A 119 -11.59 11.85 -1.27
CA LEU A 119 -10.56 12.76 -0.76
C LEU A 119 -9.66 13.32 -1.87
N GLY A 120 -9.86 12.90 -3.11
CA GLY A 120 -9.05 13.34 -4.25
C GLY A 120 -7.61 12.82 -4.24
N LYS A 121 -7.34 11.71 -3.53
CA LYS A 121 -5.98 11.18 -3.40
C LYS A 121 -5.57 10.35 -4.59
N PRO A 122 -4.39 10.60 -5.18
CA PRO A 122 -3.84 9.76 -6.24
C PRO A 122 -3.62 8.31 -5.78
N VAL A 123 -4.05 7.36 -6.61
CA VAL A 123 -3.94 5.92 -6.33
C VAL A 123 -3.36 5.18 -7.52
N ILE A 124 -2.36 4.35 -7.27
CA ILE A 124 -1.92 3.28 -8.16
C ILE A 124 -2.52 1.99 -7.60
N LEU A 125 -3.38 1.34 -8.39
CA LEU A 125 -3.98 0.07 -7.99
C LEU A 125 -3.01 -1.07 -8.31
N ARG A 126 -2.52 -1.77 -7.29
CA ARG A 126 -1.58 -2.88 -7.44
C ARG A 126 -2.31 -4.21 -7.25
N CYS A 127 -2.27 -5.03 -8.30
CA CYS A 127 -3.01 -6.28 -8.36
C CYS A 127 -2.04 -7.45 -8.53
N PRO A 128 -1.67 -8.15 -7.45
CA PRO A 128 -0.88 -9.37 -7.57
C PRO A 128 -1.71 -10.45 -8.27
N ILE A 129 -1.16 -11.03 -9.33
CA ILE A 129 -1.82 -12.09 -10.10
C ILE A 129 -1.12 -13.41 -9.82
N VAL A 130 -1.85 -14.31 -9.17
CA VAL A 130 -1.36 -15.64 -8.79
C VAL A 130 -2.00 -16.68 -9.69
N PRO A 131 -1.22 -17.41 -10.51
CA PRO A 131 -1.74 -18.43 -11.40
C PRO A 131 -2.58 -19.48 -10.67
N GLY A 132 -3.74 -19.81 -11.23
CA GLY A 132 -4.67 -20.78 -10.66
C GLY A 132 -5.47 -20.26 -9.46
N CYS A 133 -5.25 -19.04 -8.99
CA CYS A 133 -5.98 -18.42 -7.89
C CYS A 133 -6.89 -17.29 -8.37
N ASN A 134 -6.30 -16.21 -8.83
CA ASN A 134 -7.03 -15.01 -9.23
C ASN A 134 -6.78 -14.57 -10.68
N ASP A 135 -6.12 -15.37 -11.50
CA ASP A 135 -5.89 -15.18 -12.94
C ASP A 135 -7.13 -15.48 -13.79
N ARG A 136 -8.29 -14.96 -13.39
CA ARG A 136 -9.60 -15.22 -13.98
C ARG A 136 -10.15 -14.01 -14.74
N PRO A 137 -10.91 -14.24 -15.84
CA PRO A 137 -11.49 -13.14 -16.62
C PRO A 137 -12.40 -12.20 -15.82
N ASP A 138 -13.17 -12.71 -14.86
CA ASP A 138 -14.05 -11.95 -13.99
C ASP A 138 -13.25 -11.02 -13.05
N HIS A 139 -12.11 -11.50 -12.52
CA HIS A 139 -11.22 -10.68 -11.69
C HIS A 139 -10.59 -9.53 -12.50
N PHE A 140 -10.08 -9.81 -13.70
CA PHE A 140 -9.55 -8.77 -14.60
C PHE A 140 -10.61 -7.74 -15.01
N ALA A 141 -11.83 -8.19 -15.32
CA ALA A 141 -12.94 -7.29 -15.64
C ALA A 141 -13.29 -6.38 -14.43
N ALA A 142 -13.26 -6.92 -13.21
CA ALA A 142 -13.53 -6.15 -12.00
C ALA A 142 -12.40 -5.16 -11.68
N ILE A 143 -11.14 -5.52 -11.87
CA ILE A 143 -10.00 -4.58 -11.76
C ILE A 143 -10.21 -3.40 -12.71
N ALA A 144 -10.53 -3.67 -13.98
CA ALA A 144 -10.76 -2.63 -14.96
C ALA A 144 -11.95 -1.72 -14.60
N ALA A 145 -13.05 -2.31 -14.12
CA ALA A 145 -14.22 -1.56 -13.67
C ALA A 145 -13.91 -0.67 -12.46
N LEU A 146 -13.15 -1.20 -11.50
CA LEU A 146 -12.74 -0.48 -10.30
C LEU A 146 -11.83 0.71 -10.65
N ALA A 147 -10.85 0.49 -11.52
CA ALA A 147 -9.96 1.55 -12.01
C ALA A 147 -10.73 2.66 -12.73
N ASN A 148 -11.66 2.29 -13.61
CA ASN A 148 -12.49 3.28 -14.34
C ASN A 148 -13.44 4.05 -13.42
N ALA A 149 -13.87 3.46 -12.31
CA ALA A 149 -14.76 4.11 -11.36
C ALA A 149 -14.03 5.02 -10.37
N HIS A 150 -12.74 4.86 -10.17
CA HIS A 150 -11.98 5.65 -9.21
C HIS A 150 -11.49 6.96 -9.86
N PRO A 151 -11.90 8.14 -9.33
CA PRO A 151 -11.71 9.43 -10.03
C PRO A 151 -10.24 9.88 -10.12
N THR A 152 -9.38 9.37 -9.25
CA THR A 152 -7.97 9.79 -9.13
C THR A 152 -7.00 8.62 -9.29
N HIS A 153 -7.44 7.52 -9.92
CA HIS A 153 -6.51 6.43 -10.21
C HIS A 153 -5.52 6.87 -11.31
N GLU A 154 -4.23 6.63 -11.11
CA GLU A 154 -3.20 6.98 -12.07
C GLU A 154 -2.93 5.84 -13.04
N ARG A 155 -2.80 4.63 -12.51
CA ARG A 155 -2.59 3.40 -13.30
C ARG A 155 -2.93 2.15 -12.49
N VAL A 156 -3.03 1.04 -13.21
CA VAL A 156 -3.11 -0.31 -12.66
C VAL A 156 -1.78 -1.02 -12.91
N GLU A 157 -1.24 -1.63 -11.88
CA GLU A 157 -0.07 -2.49 -11.94
C GLU A 157 -0.49 -3.94 -11.70
N LEU A 158 -0.46 -4.75 -12.74
CA LEU A 158 -0.60 -6.20 -12.61
C LEU A 158 0.76 -6.79 -12.27
N ALA A 159 0.93 -7.28 -11.03
CA ALA A 159 2.17 -7.87 -10.57
C ALA A 159 2.08 -9.41 -10.69
N PRO A 160 2.77 -10.03 -11.65
CA PRO A 160 2.78 -11.48 -11.77
C PRO A 160 3.51 -12.07 -10.55
N TYR A 161 2.90 -13.09 -9.96
CA TYR A 161 3.52 -13.82 -8.86
C TYR A 161 4.72 -14.64 -9.39
N PRO A 162 5.95 -14.39 -8.92
CA PRO A 162 7.07 -15.20 -9.35
C PRO A 162 6.96 -16.62 -8.76
N SER A 163 7.07 -17.63 -9.61
CA SER A 163 7.18 -19.03 -9.17
C SER A 163 8.53 -19.26 -8.51
N PHE A 164 8.64 -18.97 -7.21
CA PHE A 164 9.82 -19.34 -6.43
C PHE A 164 9.77 -20.84 -6.13
N GLY A 165 10.64 -21.62 -6.75
CA GLY A 165 10.88 -23.01 -6.40
C GLY A 165 10.59 -24.06 -7.48
N GLU A 166 10.26 -23.68 -8.71
CA GLU A 166 10.27 -24.58 -9.85
C GLU A 166 11.65 -24.51 -10.56
N GLN A 167 12.64 -25.15 -9.95
CA GLN A 167 13.90 -25.59 -10.61
C GLN A 167 14.21 -27.03 -10.21
#